data_40efa93330988d2e4022843269563405
#
_entry.id   40efa93330988d2e4022843269563405
#
_cell.length_a   1.000
_cell.length_b   1.000
_cell.length_c   1.000
_cell.angle_alpha   90.00
_cell.angle_beta   90.00
_cell.angle_gamma   90.00
#
_symmetry.space_group_name_H-M   'P 1'
#
loop_
_entity.id
_entity.type
_entity.pdbx_description
1 polymer ?
#
loop_
_entity_poly.entity_id
_entity_poly.type
_entity_poly.pdbx_seq_one_letter_code
_entity_poly.pdbx_strand_id
1 'polypeptide(L)'
;AARLKDALAREKSSLVVMYGRRRLGKSTLIKRVLSDTDVYFLADRSEGQHQRILLAKVLAQVFPDFDKLTYPDWESIFRAVNYRTDKRFTLCLDEFPYLVEQSPELPSVLQKLVDEKQLKYNLVLCGSSQNMMYGLFLDSTAPLYGRADEIMRLAPIRLPYIQEALNLDAMSAIEEYAVWGGVPRYWELRENRSSLDDALWRNILSVNGTLYEEPIKLFQDED
;
A
#
# COMPACT_ATOMS: atom_id res chain seq x y z
N ALA A 1 -9.44 -8.55 -0.05
CA ALA A 1 -8.84 -9.35 1.04
C ALA A 1 -8.54 -10.77 0.59
N ALA A 2 -9.53 -11.54 0.07
CA ALA A 2 -9.35 -12.94 -0.32
C ALA A 2 -8.15 -13.11 -1.28
N ARG A 3 -8.13 -12.41 -2.41
CA ARG A 3 -7.05 -12.49 -3.41
C ARG A 3 -5.65 -12.24 -2.82
N LEU A 4 -5.51 -11.30 -1.87
CA LEU A 4 -4.22 -11.05 -1.19
C LEU A 4 -3.87 -12.23 -0.27
N LYS A 5 -4.83 -12.74 0.51
CA LYS A 5 -4.61 -13.92 1.35
C LYS A 5 -4.19 -15.14 0.52
N ASP A 6 -4.87 -15.39 -0.58
CA ASP A 6 -4.56 -16.51 -1.47
C ASP A 6 -3.15 -16.38 -2.07
N ALA A 7 -2.74 -15.16 -2.47
CA ALA A 7 -1.40 -14.90 -2.98
C ALA A 7 -0.32 -15.15 -1.93
N LEU A 8 -0.55 -14.75 -0.67
CA LEU A 8 0.40 -14.92 0.43
C LEU A 8 0.44 -16.35 0.99
N ALA A 9 -0.62 -17.13 0.76
CA ALA A 9 -0.72 -18.54 1.21
C ALA A 9 -0.08 -19.56 0.26
N ARG A 10 0.44 -19.14 -0.91
CA ARG A 10 1.08 -20.04 -1.88
C ARG A 10 2.30 -20.75 -1.27
N GLU A 11 2.61 -21.96 -1.72
CA GLU A 11 3.75 -22.74 -1.20
C GLU A 11 5.11 -22.05 -1.39
N LYS A 12 5.27 -21.31 -2.49
CA LYS A 12 6.48 -20.50 -2.76
C LYS A 12 6.29 -19.08 -2.25
N SER A 13 7.39 -18.44 -1.88
CA SER A 13 7.37 -16.99 -1.58
C SER A 13 6.87 -16.21 -2.79
N SER A 14 6.02 -15.24 -2.54
CA SER A 14 5.35 -14.45 -3.57
C SER A 14 5.79 -13.00 -3.50
N LEU A 15 6.04 -12.41 -4.68
CA LEU A 15 6.14 -10.97 -4.86
C LEU A 15 4.75 -10.44 -5.25
N VAL A 16 4.14 -9.69 -4.35
CA VAL A 16 2.82 -9.09 -4.55
C VAL A 16 2.95 -7.58 -4.68
N VAL A 17 2.36 -7.01 -5.72
CA VAL A 17 2.33 -5.57 -5.95
C VAL A 17 0.91 -5.07 -5.75
N MET A 18 0.73 -4.04 -4.92
CA MET A 18 -0.55 -3.39 -4.70
C MET A 18 -0.44 -1.89 -4.96
N TYR A 19 -1.28 -1.36 -5.85
CA TYR A 19 -1.29 0.07 -6.12
C TYR A 19 -2.70 0.62 -6.35
N GLY A 20 -2.83 1.92 -6.28
CA GLY A 20 -4.09 2.64 -6.47
C GLY A 20 -4.03 3.98 -5.74
N ARG A 21 -4.94 4.88 -6.07
CA ARG A 21 -4.97 6.25 -5.53
C ARG A 21 -4.89 6.28 -4.01
N ARG A 22 -4.47 7.39 -3.46
CA ARG A 22 -4.51 7.65 -2.01
C ARG A 22 -5.94 7.47 -1.48
N ARG A 23 -6.05 7.11 -0.20
CA ARG A 23 -7.33 6.98 0.53
C ARG A 23 -8.25 5.84 0.08
N LEU A 24 -7.80 4.95 -0.83
CA LEU A 24 -8.55 3.75 -1.23
C LEU A 24 -8.46 2.58 -0.23
N GLY A 25 -7.76 2.76 0.89
CA GLY A 25 -7.70 1.75 1.94
C GLY A 25 -6.66 0.64 1.70
N LYS A 26 -5.62 0.87 0.87
CA LYS A 26 -4.54 -0.11 0.61
C LYS A 26 -3.90 -0.59 1.91
N SER A 27 -3.37 0.33 2.71
CA SER A 27 -2.71 0.02 3.99
C SER A 27 -3.65 -0.68 4.97
N THR A 28 -4.91 -0.26 5.04
CA THR A 28 -5.95 -0.91 5.86
C THR A 28 -6.20 -2.35 5.41
N LEU A 29 -6.28 -2.57 4.08
CA LEU A 29 -6.47 -3.90 3.51
C LEU A 29 -5.29 -4.82 3.82
N ILE A 30 -4.06 -4.32 3.65
CA ILE A 30 -2.84 -5.06 3.95
C ILE A 30 -2.80 -5.43 5.44
N LYS A 31 -2.96 -4.46 6.35
CA LYS A 31 -2.93 -4.67 7.80
C LYS A 31 -4.00 -5.67 8.30
N ARG A 32 -5.15 -5.76 7.62
CA ARG A 32 -6.19 -6.78 7.92
C ARG A 32 -5.81 -8.19 7.50
N VAL A 33 -4.84 -8.35 6.63
CA VAL A 33 -4.40 -9.66 6.11
C VAL A 33 -3.14 -10.14 6.80
N LEU A 34 -2.26 -9.22 7.19
CA LEU A 34 -1.03 -9.53 7.92
C LEU A 34 -1.34 -10.08 9.31
N SER A 35 -0.51 -11.01 9.75
CA SER A 35 -0.48 -11.58 11.10
C SER A 35 0.55 -10.89 11.99
N ASP A 36 0.59 -11.22 13.28
CA ASP A 36 1.55 -10.67 14.24
C ASP A 36 3.01 -11.06 13.95
N THR A 37 3.21 -12.09 13.13
CA THR A 37 4.55 -12.53 12.70
C THR A 37 5.00 -11.86 11.41
N ASP A 38 4.12 -11.13 10.75
CA ASP A 38 4.42 -10.39 9.52
C ASP A 38 4.97 -9.00 9.86
N VAL A 39 5.71 -8.42 8.92
CA VAL A 39 6.34 -7.11 9.09
C VAL A 39 5.71 -6.10 8.15
N TYR A 40 5.18 -5.01 8.71
CA TYR A 40 4.68 -3.88 7.95
C TYR A 40 5.57 -2.66 8.16
N PHE A 41 6.18 -2.19 7.09
CA PHE A 41 7.00 -0.99 7.07
C PHE A 41 6.33 0.08 6.20
N LEU A 42 6.09 1.24 6.78
CA LEU A 42 5.63 2.43 6.06
C LEU A 42 6.84 3.30 5.76
N ALA A 43 7.18 3.41 4.48
CA ALA A 43 8.25 4.28 4.02
C ALA A 43 7.85 5.77 4.10
N ASP A 44 8.83 6.62 4.31
CA ASP A 44 8.70 8.06 4.26
C ASP A 44 9.69 8.67 3.23
N ARG A 45 9.85 9.99 3.20
CA ARG A 45 10.76 10.67 2.28
C ARG A 45 12.16 10.91 2.84
N SER A 46 12.53 10.23 3.93
CA SER A 46 13.87 10.32 4.48
C SER A 46 14.90 9.61 3.61
N GLU A 47 16.17 9.96 3.78
CA GLU A 47 17.29 9.38 3.02
C GLU A 47 17.34 7.84 3.14
N GLY A 48 17.82 7.17 2.10
CA GLY A 48 17.86 5.71 2.02
C GLY A 48 18.58 5.03 3.21
N GLN A 49 19.66 5.64 3.73
CA GLN A 49 20.32 5.12 4.93
C GLN A 49 19.41 5.17 6.15
N HIS A 50 18.70 6.27 6.35
CA HIS A 50 17.76 6.39 7.46
C HIS A 50 16.59 5.41 7.33
N GLN A 51 16.05 5.24 6.13
CA GLN A 51 15.01 4.26 5.82
C GLN A 51 15.44 2.83 6.17
N ARG A 52 16.70 2.44 5.87
CA ARG A 52 17.23 1.12 6.26
C ARG A 52 17.31 0.96 7.79
N ILE A 53 17.70 2.01 8.51
CA ILE A 53 17.71 2.00 9.98
C ILE A 53 16.28 1.83 10.53
N LEU A 54 15.31 2.56 9.97
CA LEU A 54 13.90 2.44 10.38
C LEU A 54 13.34 1.05 10.09
N LEU A 55 13.61 0.50 8.90
CA LEU A 55 13.22 -0.86 8.55
C LEU A 55 13.84 -1.90 9.49
N ALA A 56 15.14 -1.75 9.83
CA ALA A 56 15.80 -2.65 10.78
C ALA A 56 15.14 -2.63 12.16
N LYS A 57 14.71 -1.46 12.66
CA LYS A 57 13.97 -1.33 13.92
C LYS A 57 12.61 -2.04 13.88
N VAL A 58 11.90 -1.95 12.75
CA VAL A 58 10.62 -2.65 12.57
C VAL A 58 10.85 -4.15 12.49
N LEU A 59 11.86 -4.60 11.76
CA LEU A 59 12.26 -6.01 11.69
C LEU A 59 12.69 -6.58 13.03
N ALA A 60 13.27 -5.77 13.92
CA ALA A 60 13.66 -6.20 15.27
C ALA A 60 12.47 -6.61 16.17
N GLN A 61 11.25 -6.19 15.83
CA GLN A 61 10.04 -6.65 16.54
C GLN A 61 9.76 -8.14 16.32
N VAL A 62 10.20 -8.68 15.18
CA VAL A 62 10.05 -10.11 14.81
C VAL A 62 11.37 -10.87 14.94
N PHE A 63 12.49 -10.22 14.63
CA PHE A 63 13.83 -10.78 14.66
C PHE A 63 14.67 -10.06 15.73
N PRO A 64 14.79 -10.58 16.96
CA PRO A 64 15.54 -9.91 18.03
C PRO A 64 16.93 -9.50 17.58
N ASP A 65 17.37 -8.32 18.01
CA ASP A 65 18.68 -7.75 17.72
C ASP A 65 18.96 -7.39 16.24
N PHE A 66 17.94 -7.39 15.38
CA PHE A 66 18.10 -7.07 13.97
C PHE A 66 18.56 -5.61 13.78
N ASP A 67 18.13 -4.71 14.61
CA ASP A 67 18.47 -3.28 14.62
C ASP A 67 19.85 -2.95 15.21
N LYS A 68 20.51 -3.92 15.84
CA LYS A 68 21.86 -3.73 16.38
C LYS A 68 22.96 -3.83 15.33
N LEU A 69 22.61 -4.28 14.12
CA LEU A 69 23.53 -4.39 12.99
C LEU A 69 23.40 -3.18 12.07
N THR A 70 24.48 -2.80 11.43
CA THR A 70 24.49 -1.78 10.39
C THR A 70 24.39 -2.46 9.02
N TYR A 71 23.45 -1.99 8.21
CA TYR A 71 23.22 -2.49 6.85
C TYR A 71 23.67 -1.43 5.85
N PRO A 72 24.79 -1.62 5.14
CA PRO A 72 25.35 -0.61 4.26
C PRO A 72 24.46 -0.34 3.04
N ASP A 73 23.71 -1.34 2.58
CA ASP A 73 22.86 -1.29 1.41
C ASP A 73 21.58 -2.11 1.58
N TRP A 74 20.68 -2.02 0.61
CA TRP A 74 19.41 -2.74 0.61
C TRP A 74 19.59 -4.26 0.40
N GLU A 75 20.61 -4.67 -0.36
CA GLU A 75 20.87 -6.11 -0.57
C GLU A 75 21.23 -6.78 0.75
N SER A 76 22.09 -6.15 1.55
CA SER A 76 22.54 -6.68 2.85
C SER A 76 21.38 -6.86 3.83
N ILE A 77 20.44 -5.89 3.91
CA ILE A 77 19.30 -6.02 4.82
C ILE A 77 18.34 -7.13 4.37
N PHE A 78 18.02 -7.25 3.08
CA PHE A 78 17.14 -8.31 2.59
C PHE A 78 17.76 -9.70 2.71
N ARG A 79 19.07 -9.83 2.47
CA ARG A 79 19.80 -11.10 2.70
C ARG A 79 19.85 -11.45 4.17
N ALA A 80 20.01 -10.48 5.07
CA ALA A 80 19.98 -10.73 6.51
C ALA A 80 18.60 -11.23 6.97
N VAL A 81 17.51 -10.69 6.40
CA VAL A 81 16.16 -11.21 6.64
C VAL A 81 16.05 -12.67 6.22
N ASN A 82 16.52 -13.02 5.03
CA ASN A 82 16.54 -14.43 4.58
C ASN A 82 17.31 -15.36 5.53
N TYR A 83 18.40 -14.85 6.11
CA TYR A 83 19.24 -15.65 7.01
C TYR A 83 18.56 -15.91 8.37
N ARG A 84 17.78 -14.93 8.85
CA ARG A 84 17.06 -15.00 10.12
C ARG A 84 15.72 -15.71 10.03
N THR A 85 15.24 -15.96 8.80
CA THR A 85 13.90 -16.49 8.59
C THR A 85 13.90 -18.01 8.59
N ASP A 86 13.34 -18.61 9.63
CA ASP A 86 13.13 -20.07 9.75
C ASP A 86 11.71 -20.47 9.30
N LYS A 87 10.76 -19.55 9.39
CA LYS A 87 9.35 -19.74 9.02
C LYS A 87 8.93 -18.66 8.03
N ARG A 88 8.02 -19.02 7.13
CA ARG A 88 7.46 -18.05 6.18
C ARG A 88 6.75 -16.94 6.93
N PHE A 89 7.01 -15.72 6.53
CA PHE A 89 6.31 -14.51 6.94
C PHE A 89 6.17 -13.56 5.74
N THR A 90 5.49 -12.45 5.91
CA THR A 90 5.33 -11.41 4.90
C THR A 90 6.03 -10.14 5.33
N LEU A 91 6.89 -9.61 4.47
CA LEU A 91 7.43 -8.26 4.58
C LEU A 91 6.63 -7.35 3.64
N CYS A 92 5.94 -6.36 4.20
CA CYS A 92 5.25 -5.33 3.44
C CYS A 92 6.04 -4.03 3.48
N LEU A 93 6.36 -3.49 2.30
CA LEU A 93 6.92 -2.15 2.10
C LEU A 93 5.82 -1.26 1.54
N ASP A 94 5.15 -0.50 2.40
CA ASP A 94 4.12 0.44 2.00
C ASP A 94 4.74 1.79 1.64
N GLU A 95 4.17 2.50 0.68
CA GLU A 95 4.73 3.67 -0.01
C GLU A 95 6.12 3.39 -0.60
N PHE A 96 6.27 2.23 -1.24
CA PHE A 96 7.48 1.77 -1.93
C PHE A 96 8.09 2.81 -2.88
N PRO A 97 7.30 3.64 -3.61
CA PRO A 97 7.85 4.74 -4.40
C PRO A 97 8.81 5.65 -3.64
N TYR A 98 8.56 5.96 -2.36
CA TYR A 98 9.47 6.81 -1.58
C TYR A 98 10.83 6.15 -1.30
N LEU A 99 10.85 4.82 -1.18
CA LEU A 99 12.12 4.08 -1.09
C LEU A 99 12.92 4.20 -2.38
N VAL A 100 12.23 4.08 -3.53
CA VAL A 100 12.89 4.16 -4.84
C VAL A 100 13.37 5.58 -5.15
N GLU A 101 12.62 6.62 -4.77
CA GLU A 101 13.07 8.02 -4.91
C GLU A 101 14.42 8.27 -4.22
N GLN A 102 14.61 7.68 -3.04
CA GLN A 102 15.83 7.85 -2.23
C GLN A 102 16.88 6.77 -2.47
N SER A 103 16.55 5.71 -3.18
CA SER A 103 17.40 4.56 -3.47
C SER A 103 17.05 3.99 -4.85
N PRO A 104 17.44 4.67 -5.95
CA PRO A 104 17.07 4.26 -7.31
C PRO A 104 17.58 2.86 -7.71
N GLU A 105 18.57 2.34 -7.01
CA GLU A 105 19.12 1.00 -7.19
C GLU A 105 18.19 -0.11 -6.64
N LEU A 106 17.26 0.22 -5.75
CA LEU A 106 16.43 -0.73 -5.03
C LEU A 106 15.62 -1.69 -5.93
N PRO A 107 14.99 -1.24 -7.05
CA PRO A 107 14.31 -2.15 -7.97
C PRO A 107 15.25 -3.20 -8.57
N SER A 108 16.50 -2.85 -8.89
CA SER A 108 17.50 -3.78 -9.41
C SER A 108 18.00 -4.77 -8.36
N VAL A 109 18.12 -4.33 -7.10
CA VAL A 109 18.42 -5.22 -5.97
C VAL A 109 17.32 -6.26 -5.79
N LEU A 110 16.05 -5.84 -5.80
CA LEU A 110 14.91 -6.74 -5.69
C LEU A 110 14.81 -7.68 -6.90
N GLN A 111 15.06 -7.17 -8.11
CA GLN A 111 15.13 -7.98 -9.32
C GLN A 111 16.10 -9.16 -9.12
N LYS A 112 17.32 -8.88 -8.70
CA LYS A 112 18.36 -9.90 -8.47
C LYS A 112 17.90 -10.94 -7.45
N LEU A 113 17.36 -10.51 -6.31
CA LEU A 113 16.90 -11.43 -5.26
C LEU A 113 15.74 -12.32 -5.72
N VAL A 114 14.82 -11.80 -6.52
CA VAL A 114 13.69 -12.55 -7.09
C VAL A 114 14.19 -13.54 -8.14
N ASP A 115 15.05 -13.12 -9.07
CA ASP A 115 15.59 -13.97 -10.15
C ASP A 115 16.46 -15.11 -9.60
N GLU A 116 17.22 -14.86 -8.54
CA GLU A 116 18.00 -15.86 -7.83
C GLU A 116 17.13 -16.81 -6.97
N LYS A 117 15.82 -16.58 -6.88
CA LYS A 117 14.86 -17.34 -6.04
C LYS A 117 15.30 -17.44 -4.57
N GLN A 118 15.92 -16.39 -4.07
CA GLN A 118 16.51 -16.38 -2.73
C GLN A 118 15.55 -15.87 -1.65
N LEU A 119 14.39 -15.32 -2.01
CA LEU A 119 13.43 -14.86 -1.02
C LEU A 119 12.74 -16.04 -0.33
N LYS A 120 12.94 -16.18 0.97
CA LYS A 120 12.26 -17.17 1.82
C LYS A 120 10.96 -16.64 2.44
N TYR A 121 10.59 -15.40 2.17
CA TYR A 121 9.42 -14.71 2.70
C TYR A 121 8.64 -14.06 1.56
N ASN A 122 7.36 -13.79 1.82
CA ASN A 122 6.55 -13.02 0.88
C ASN A 122 6.96 -11.55 0.93
N LEU A 123 6.98 -10.90 -0.21
CA LEU A 123 7.25 -9.48 -0.31
C LEU A 123 6.01 -8.78 -0.91
N VAL A 124 5.45 -7.82 -0.17
CA VAL A 124 4.36 -6.96 -0.63
C VAL A 124 4.90 -5.56 -0.86
N LEU A 125 4.83 -5.08 -2.09
CA LEU A 125 5.21 -3.73 -2.47
C LEU A 125 3.95 -2.92 -2.75
N CYS A 126 3.73 -1.87 -1.95
CA CYS A 126 2.53 -1.07 -2.03
C CYS A 126 2.87 0.40 -2.32
N GLY A 127 2.05 1.07 -3.14
CA GLY A 127 2.26 2.49 -3.41
C GLY A 127 0.99 3.21 -3.86
N SER A 128 0.93 4.50 -3.55
CA SER A 128 -0.19 5.38 -3.93
C SER A 128 0.03 6.09 -5.27
N SER A 129 1.27 6.34 -5.68
CA SER A 129 1.59 6.91 -6.99
C SER A 129 1.37 5.87 -8.09
N GLN A 130 0.31 6.04 -8.89
CA GLN A 130 -0.01 5.11 -9.97
C GLN A 130 1.05 5.15 -11.06
N ASN A 131 1.54 6.34 -11.44
CA ASN A 131 2.54 6.52 -12.48
C ASN A 131 3.87 5.86 -12.11
N MET A 132 4.36 6.06 -10.88
CA MET A 132 5.59 5.42 -10.42
C MET A 132 5.44 3.89 -10.33
N MET A 133 4.34 3.40 -9.77
CA MET A 133 4.09 1.95 -9.68
C MET A 133 3.93 1.33 -11.07
N TYR A 134 3.31 2.03 -12.03
CA TYR A 134 3.26 1.59 -13.41
C TYR A 134 4.67 1.49 -14.02
N GLY A 135 5.47 2.55 -13.88
CA GLY A 135 6.85 2.58 -14.38
C GLY A 135 7.75 1.51 -13.76
N LEU A 136 7.51 1.12 -12.50
CA LEU A 136 8.32 0.12 -11.80
C LEU A 136 7.97 -1.33 -12.16
N PHE A 137 6.70 -1.63 -12.46
CA PHE A 137 6.21 -3.01 -12.58
C PHE A 137 5.56 -3.37 -13.90
N LEU A 138 5.08 -2.39 -14.66
CA LEU A 138 4.32 -2.61 -15.89
C LEU A 138 5.02 -2.08 -17.15
N ASP A 139 6.03 -1.23 -17.01
CA ASP A 139 6.90 -0.84 -18.10
C ASP A 139 7.86 -1.99 -18.43
N SER A 140 7.91 -2.37 -19.70
CA SER A 140 8.74 -3.50 -20.18
C SER A 140 10.24 -3.31 -19.99
N THR A 141 10.68 -2.07 -19.80
CA THR A 141 12.10 -1.73 -19.54
C THR A 141 12.47 -1.73 -18.05
N ALA A 142 11.46 -1.80 -17.16
CA ALA A 142 11.68 -1.75 -15.73
C ALA A 142 12.29 -3.03 -15.17
N PRO A 143 13.19 -2.94 -14.17
CA PRO A 143 13.83 -4.11 -13.56
C PRO A 143 12.84 -5.14 -12.98
N LEU A 144 11.69 -4.69 -12.49
CA LEU A 144 10.68 -5.55 -11.86
C LEU A 144 9.54 -5.98 -12.80
N TYR A 145 9.63 -5.63 -14.10
CA TYR A 145 8.64 -6.07 -15.09
C TYR A 145 8.55 -7.61 -15.17
N GLY A 146 7.31 -8.10 -15.13
CA GLY A 146 7.02 -9.54 -15.25
C GLY A 146 7.46 -10.41 -14.05
N ARG A 147 7.93 -9.80 -12.94
CA ARG A 147 8.44 -10.54 -11.77
C ARG A 147 7.44 -10.64 -10.62
N ALA A 148 6.39 -9.84 -10.65
CA ALA A 148 5.33 -9.94 -9.65
C ALA A 148 4.47 -11.19 -9.91
N ASP A 149 4.28 -12.01 -8.88
CA ASP A 149 3.37 -13.16 -8.92
C ASP A 149 1.89 -12.71 -8.88
N GLU A 150 1.65 -11.51 -8.36
CA GLU A 150 0.32 -10.93 -8.26
C GLU A 150 0.40 -9.41 -8.32
N ILE A 151 -0.38 -8.82 -9.22
CA ILE A 151 -0.53 -7.35 -9.32
C ILE A 151 -1.99 -6.98 -9.03
N MET A 152 -2.19 -6.15 -8.00
CA MET A 152 -3.50 -5.72 -7.54
C MET A 152 -3.66 -4.22 -7.68
N ARG A 153 -4.46 -3.79 -8.64
CA ARG A 153 -4.91 -2.41 -8.70
C ARG A 153 -6.14 -2.24 -7.83
N LEU A 154 -6.03 -1.46 -6.76
CA LEU A 154 -7.17 -1.13 -5.91
C LEU A 154 -7.97 0.01 -6.57
N ALA A 155 -9.22 -0.29 -6.88
CA ALA A 155 -10.16 0.67 -7.45
C ALA A 155 -11.09 1.22 -6.35
N PRO A 156 -11.77 2.35 -6.59
CA PRO A 156 -12.85 2.83 -5.73
C PRO A 156 -13.93 1.76 -5.51
N ILE A 157 -14.54 1.77 -4.34
CA ILE A 157 -15.65 0.86 -4.01
C ILE A 157 -16.82 1.18 -4.94
N ARG A 158 -17.40 0.14 -5.53
CA ARG A 158 -18.57 0.29 -6.44
C ARG A 158 -19.84 0.52 -5.65
N LEU A 159 -20.77 1.26 -6.24
CA LEU A 159 -22.07 1.59 -5.65
C LEU A 159 -22.82 0.40 -4.99
N PRO A 160 -22.94 -0.79 -5.61
CA PRO A 160 -23.67 -1.90 -4.98
C PRO A 160 -23.12 -2.32 -3.62
N TYR A 161 -21.79 -2.27 -3.44
CA TYR A 161 -21.17 -2.61 -2.15
C TYR A 161 -21.39 -1.53 -1.08
N ILE A 162 -21.48 -0.27 -1.48
CA ILE A 162 -21.82 0.84 -0.58
C ILE A 162 -23.29 0.72 -0.16
N GLN A 163 -24.18 0.47 -1.13
CA GLN A 163 -25.58 0.28 -0.89
C GLN A 163 -25.83 -0.85 0.12
N GLU A 164 -25.20 -2.00 -0.08
CA GLU A 164 -25.28 -3.15 0.83
C GLU A 164 -24.74 -2.82 2.22
N ALA A 165 -23.53 -2.24 2.29
CA ALA A 165 -22.84 -1.94 3.55
C ALA A 165 -23.59 -0.93 4.43
N LEU A 166 -24.30 0.03 3.82
CA LEU A 166 -25.03 1.09 4.50
C LEU A 166 -26.53 0.83 4.57
N ASN A 167 -27.00 -0.27 3.99
CA ASN A 167 -28.42 -0.65 3.91
C ASN A 167 -29.31 0.49 3.36
N LEU A 168 -28.87 1.11 2.27
CA LEU A 168 -29.58 2.21 1.62
C LEU A 168 -30.56 1.70 0.56
N ASP A 169 -31.66 2.40 0.36
CA ASP A 169 -32.49 2.23 -0.84
C ASP A 169 -31.73 2.71 -2.08
N ALA A 170 -32.20 2.32 -3.27
CA ALA A 170 -31.50 2.57 -4.53
C ALA A 170 -31.31 4.07 -4.82
N MET A 171 -32.31 4.91 -4.52
CA MET A 171 -32.26 6.34 -4.80
C MET A 171 -31.27 7.02 -3.87
N SER A 172 -31.39 6.81 -2.55
CA SER A 172 -30.46 7.33 -1.54
C SER A 172 -29.03 6.86 -1.81
N ALA A 173 -28.82 5.63 -2.25
CA ALA A 173 -27.50 5.12 -2.59
C ALA A 173 -26.89 5.86 -3.78
N ILE A 174 -27.68 6.21 -4.82
CA ILE A 174 -27.21 6.97 -5.97
C ILE A 174 -26.86 8.42 -5.57
N GLU A 175 -27.73 9.08 -4.80
CA GLU A 175 -27.50 10.45 -4.31
C GLU A 175 -26.23 10.55 -3.47
N GLU A 176 -26.08 9.69 -2.48
CA GLU A 176 -24.90 9.62 -1.62
C GLU A 176 -23.64 9.31 -2.44
N TYR A 177 -23.72 8.32 -3.37
CA TYR A 177 -22.56 7.95 -4.19
C TYR A 177 -22.15 9.04 -5.19
N ALA A 178 -23.10 9.83 -5.69
CA ALA A 178 -22.82 10.96 -6.57
C ALA A 178 -21.95 12.02 -5.87
N VAL A 179 -22.10 12.15 -4.54
CA VAL A 179 -21.33 13.09 -3.73
C VAL A 179 -19.99 12.50 -3.26
N TRP A 180 -20.03 11.32 -2.64
CA TRP A 180 -18.88 10.73 -1.94
C TRP A 180 -18.06 9.77 -2.79
N GLY A 181 -18.61 9.31 -3.91
CA GLY A 181 -17.96 8.31 -4.76
C GLY A 181 -17.63 7.02 -4.05
N GLY A 182 -16.59 6.32 -4.51
CA GLY A 182 -16.16 5.04 -3.94
C GLY A 182 -14.90 5.11 -3.06
N VAL A 183 -14.52 6.29 -2.56
CA VAL A 183 -13.32 6.47 -1.74
C VAL A 183 -13.66 6.24 -0.26
N PRO A 184 -13.11 5.18 0.40
CA PRO A 184 -13.45 4.84 1.78
C PRO A 184 -13.32 6.02 2.75
N ARG A 185 -12.27 6.81 2.60
CA ARG A 185 -12.03 7.98 3.47
C ARG A 185 -13.15 9.03 3.41
N TYR A 186 -13.81 9.19 2.28
CA TYR A 186 -14.91 10.15 2.17
C TYR A 186 -16.15 9.65 2.92
N TRP A 187 -16.37 8.32 2.94
CA TRP A 187 -17.44 7.70 3.72
C TRP A 187 -17.19 7.77 5.23
N GLU A 188 -15.93 7.74 5.68
CA GLU A 188 -15.59 8.02 7.07
C GLU A 188 -15.96 9.45 7.47
N LEU A 189 -15.78 10.43 6.56
CA LEU A 189 -16.16 11.83 6.79
C LEU A 189 -17.67 12.08 6.68
N ARG A 190 -18.37 11.25 5.89
CA ARG A 190 -19.81 11.31 5.71
C ARG A 190 -20.54 11.11 7.04
N GLU A 191 -20.06 10.27 7.89
CA GLU A 191 -20.64 9.82 9.17
C GLU A 191 -22.18 9.98 9.30
N ASN A 192 -22.88 8.95 9.69
CA ASN A 192 -24.35 8.80 9.66
C ASN A 192 -25.17 9.78 10.56
N ARG A 193 -24.63 10.94 10.94
CA ARG A 193 -25.23 11.81 11.96
C ARG A 193 -25.96 13.03 11.43
N SER A 194 -25.85 13.32 10.13
CA SER A 194 -26.46 14.51 9.52
C SER A 194 -27.16 14.16 8.21
N SER A 195 -28.03 15.05 7.73
CA SER A 195 -28.56 14.93 6.38
C SER A 195 -27.45 14.99 5.32
N LEU A 196 -27.74 14.54 4.10
CA LEU A 196 -26.79 14.66 2.98
C LEU A 196 -26.38 16.13 2.77
N ASP A 197 -27.34 17.06 2.83
CA ASP A 197 -27.11 18.50 2.66
C ASP A 197 -26.18 19.08 3.72
N ASP A 198 -26.37 18.71 4.99
CA ASP A 198 -25.49 19.14 6.08
C ASP A 198 -24.07 18.61 5.89
N ALA A 199 -23.94 17.35 5.50
CA ALA A 199 -22.63 16.72 5.28
C ALA A 199 -21.92 17.33 4.08
N LEU A 200 -22.66 17.60 2.99
CA LEU A 200 -22.17 18.28 1.80
C LEU A 200 -21.65 19.68 2.13
N TRP A 201 -22.46 20.45 2.85
CA TRP A 201 -22.07 21.80 3.26
C TRP A 201 -20.80 21.81 4.11
N ARG A 202 -20.77 21.01 5.16
CA ARG A 202 -19.65 21.00 6.12
C ARG A 202 -18.34 20.51 5.52
N ASN A 203 -18.38 19.48 4.68
CA ASN A 203 -17.15 18.83 4.23
C ASN A 203 -16.68 19.32 2.86
N ILE A 204 -17.58 19.75 1.97
CA ILE A 204 -17.24 20.01 0.57
C ILE A 204 -17.43 21.49 0.21
N LEU A 205 -18.56 22.11 0.56
CA LEU A 205 -18.89 23.46 0.11
C LEU A 205 -18.33 24.57 1.03
N SER A 206 -18.18 24.30 2.32
CA SER A 206 -17.58 25.26 3.24
C SER A 206 -16.09 25.42 2.97
N VAL A 207 -15.58 26.65 2.96
CA VAL A 207 -14.15 26.98 2.82
C VAL A 207 -13.29 26.26 3.88
N ASN A 208 -13.86 25.97 5.05
CA ASN A 208 -13.21 25.20 6.11
C ASN A 208 -13.50 23.69 6.03
N GLY A 209 -14.19 23.23 4.99
CA GLY A 209 -14.53 21.82 4.80
C GLY A 209 -13.31 20.97 4.50
N THR A 210 -13.26 19.78 5.08
CA THR A 210 -12.13 18.85 4.95
C THR A 210 -11.82 18.48 3.49
N LEU A 211 -12.82 18.50 2.63
CA LEU A 211 -12.73 18.14 1.21
C LEU A 211 -12.83 19.35 0.26
N TYR A 212 -12.87 20.58 0.78
CA TYR A 212 -13.03 21.80 -0.03
C TYR A 212 -11.94 21.89 -1.12
N GLU A 213 -10.69 21.65 -0.76
CA GLU A 213 -9.54 21.69 -1.69
C GLU A 213 -9.25 20.33 -2.34
N GLU A 214 -10.02 19.30 -2.05
CA GLU A 214 -9.74 17.95 -2.54
C GLU A 214 -9.64 17.84 -4.06
N PRO A 215 -10.51 18.49 -4.88
CA PRO A 215 -10.39 18.45 -6.33
C PRO A 215 -9.04 18.97 -6.84
N ILE A 216 -8.52 20.05 -6.24
CA ILE A 216 -7.22 20.62 -6.61
C ILE A 216 -6.08 19.67 -6.26
N LYS A 217 -6.13 19.08 -5.06
CA LYS A 217 -5.13 18.10 -4.61
C LYS A 217 -5.11 16.84 -5.46
N LEU A 218 -6.27 16.39 -5.93
CA LEU A 218 -6.36 15.22 -6.81
C LEU A 218 -5.68 15.45 -8.16
N PHE A 219 -5.81 16.65 -8.75
CA PHE A 219 -5.10 16.97 -9.97
C PHE A 219 -3.59 17.03 -9.76
N GLN A 220 -3.13 17.58 -8.65
CA GLN A 220 -1.69 17.64 -8.32
C GLN A 220 -1.05 16.27 -8.01
N ASP A 221 -1.81 15.32 -7.53
CA ASP A 221 -1.32 13.96 -7.22
C ASP A 221 -1.28 13.04 -8.48
N GLU A 222 -1.91 13.45 -9.58
CA GLU A 222 -1.98 12.67 -10.85
C GLU A 222 -0.95 13.13 -11.90
N ASP A 223 -0.36 14.31 -11.75
CA ASP A 223 0.75 14.81 -12.56
C ASP A 223 2.11 14.30 -12.02
#